data_87e2d0b92fe4b102855460d7d687b834
#
_entry.id   87e2d0b92fe4b102855460d7d687b834
#
_cell.length_a   1.000
_cell.length_b   1.000
_cell.length_c   1.000
_cell.angle_alpha   90.00
_cell.angle_beta   90.00
_cell.angle_gamma   90.00
#
_symmetry.space_group_name_H-M   'P 1'
#
loop_
_entity.id
_entity.type
_entity.pdbx_description
1 polymer ?
#
loop_
_entity_poly.entity_id
_entity_poly.type
_entity_poly.pdbx_seq_one_letter_code
_entity_poly.pdbx_strand_id
1 'polypeptide(L)'
;MFHKLVAIEPVSLVPSAEKELYSFAEEVILFPDVPAGDEEVAARIGDADAVLLSYTSRITREALEKCPNVKYIGMCCSLYSPESANVDIRYANERGITVTGIRDYGDEGVVEYVISELVRCLHGFGQEPWDGMAREITGLKVGIVGLGKSGGMIADALNFLGADITYYAP
;
A
#
# COMPACT_ATOMS: atom_id res chain seq x y z
N MET A 1 -9.27 -4.07 23.79
CA MET A 1 -9.23 -2.61 23.60
C MET A 1 -7.84 -2.16 23.99
N PHE A 2 -7.21 -1.34 23.17
CA PHE A 2 -5.89 -0.75 23.47
C PHE A 2 -6.06 0.42 24.45
N HIS A 3 -5.02 0.71 25.20
CA HIS A 3 -5.01 1.91 26.03
C HIS A 3 -4.80 3.16 25.18
N LYS A 4 -3.80 3.13 24.29
CA LYS A 4 -3.45 4.25 23.43
C LYS A 4 -3.05 3.81 22.04
N LEU A 5 -3.69 4.38 21.02
CA LEU A 5 -3.38 4.18 19.62
C LEU A 5 -2.79 5.47 19.03
N VAL A 6 -1.66 5.33 18.36
CA VAL A 6 -0.99 6.46 17.71
C VAL A 6 -0.78 6.17 16.23
N ALA A 7 -1.28 7.02 15.34
CA ALA A 7 -0.82 7.09 13.97
C ALA A 7 0.37 8.05 13.89
N ILE A 8 1.57 7.51 13.65
CA ILE A 8 2.82 8.28 13.69
C ILE A 8 3.01 9.24 12.50
N GLU A 9 2.17 9.12 11.50
CA GLU A 9 2.14 9.90 10.27
C GLU A 9 0.71 9.91 9.67
N PRO A 10 0.43 10.69 8.61
CA PRO A 10 -0.85 10.64 7.92
C PRO A 10 -1.13 9.25 7.34
N VAL A 11 -2.21 8.60 7.80
CA VAL A 11 -2.63 7.26 7.33
C VAL A 11 -3.83 7.32 6.37
N SER A 12 -4.26 8.53 6.00
CA SER A 12 -5.28 8.81 4.98
C SER A 12 -6.60 8.04 5.15
N LEU A 13 -7.07 7.93 6.39
CA LEU A 13 -8.33 7.25 6.68
C LEU A 13 -9.53 8.05 6.16
N VAL A 14 -10.52 7.33 5.65
CA VAL A 14 -11.82 7.94 5.41
C VAL A 14 -12.52 8.26 6.75
N PRO A 15 -13.42 9.28 6.82
CA PRO A 15 -14.01 9.72 8.10
C PRO A 15 -14.73 8.63 8.89
N SER A 16 -15.30 7.62 8.21
CA SER A 16 -15.94 6.47 8.87
C SER A 16 -14.92 5.58 9.57
N ALA A 17 -13.78 5.26 8.91
CA ALA A 17 -12.71 4.46 9.48
C ALA A 17 -12.00 5.19 10.63
N GLU A 18 -11.80 6.50 10.50
CA GLU A 18 -11.24 7.31 11.59
C GLU A 18 -12.11 7.24 12.86
N LYS A 19 -13.43 7.32 12.70
CA LYS A 19 -14.36 7.17 13.84
C LYS A 19 -14.29 5.79 14.50
N GLU A 20 -14.05 4.74 13.71
CA GLU A 20 -13.93 3.38 14.26
C GLU A 20 -12.69 3.21 15.15
N LEU A 21 -11.61 3.98 14.94
CA LEU A 21 -10.41 3.89 15.79
C LEU A 21 -10.74 4.12 17.26
N TYR A 22 -11.66 5.04 17.55
CA TYR A 22 -12.10 5.34 18.93
C TYR A 22 -12.88 4.20 19.60
N SER A 23 -13.27 3.17 18.86
CA SER A 23 -13.83 1.94 19.41
C SER A 23 -12.77 0.90 19.79
N PHE A 24 -11.55 1.07 19.32
CA PHE A 24 -10.43 0.13 19.55
C PHE A 24 -9.47 0.60 20.64
N ALA A 25 -9.42 1.91 20.94
CA ALA A 25 -8.52 2.48 21.92
C ALA A 25 -9.22 3.54 22.80
N GLU A 26 -8.73 3.69 24.03
CA GLU A 26 -9.22 4.73 24.97
C GLU A 26 -8.72 6.11 24.57
N GLU A 27 -7.48 6.19 24.07
CA GLU A 27 -6.86 7.40 23.53
C GLU A 27 -6.41 7.15 22.09
N VAL A 28 -6.71 8.11 21.18
CA VAL A 28 -6.29 8.07 19.78
C VAL A 28 -5.58 9.37 19.42
N ILE A 29 -4.35 9.28 18.95
CA ILE A 29 -3.55 10.41 18.47
C ILE A 29 -3.21 10.18 17.00
N LEU A 30 -3.50 11.16 16.15
CA LEU A 30 -3.20 11.14 14.73
C LEU A 30 -2.27 12.30 14.40
N PHE A 31 -1.03 11.99 14.02
CA PHE A 31 -0.06 13.01 13.59
C PHE A 31 -0.33 13.42 12.14
N PRO A 32 -0.36 14.74 11.84
CA PRO A 32 -0.70 15.25 10.53
C PRO A 32 0.49 15.33 9.55
N ASP A 33 1.70 14.99 10.01
CA ASP A 33 2.96 15.12 9.26
C ASP A 33 3.84 13.89 9.45
N VAL A 34 4.86 13.76 8.60
CA VAL A 34 5.80 12.63 8.60
C VAL A 34 6.94 12.90 9.59
N PRO A 35 7.30 11.92 10.47
CA PRO A 35 8.41 12.10 11.41
C PRO A 35 9.77 12.15 10.69
N ALA A 36 10.70 12.95 11.21
CA ALA A 36 12.00 13.18 10.61
C ALA A 36 12.99 11.98 10.73
N GLY A 37 12.69 11.00 11.58
CA GLY A 37 13.55 9.82 11.80
C GLY A 37 13.20 9.05 13.07
N ASP A 38 14.01 8.06 13.41
CA ASP A 38 13.73 7.09 14.48
C ASP A 38 13.48 7.71 15.86
N GLU A 39 14.20 8.79 16.20
CA GLU A 39 14.00 9.50 17.46
C GLU A 39 12.60 10.10 17.55
N GLU A 40 12.14 10.71 16.48
CA GLU A 40 10.81 11.29 16.44
C GLU A 40 9.72 10.20 16.34
N VAL A 41 9.97 9.12 15.58
CA VAL A 41 9.10 7.95 15.55
C VAL A 41 8.90 7.41 16.96
N ALA A 42 9.98 7.18 17.70
CA ALA A 42 9.91 6.71 19.07
C ALA A 42 9.20 7.70 20.01
N ALA A 43 9.47 9.00 19.85
CA ALA A 43 8.83 10.04 20.63
C ALA A 43 7.30 10.13 20.39
N ARG A 44 6.86 9.96 19.12
CA ARG A 44 5.44 9.94 18.77
C ARG A 44 4.73 8.69 19.27
N ILE A 45 5.38 7.52 19.21
CA ILE A 45 4.85 6.28 19.79
C ILE A 45 4.72 6.42 21.31
N GLY A 46 5.77 6.88 21.99
CA GLY A 46 5.78 7.11 23.44
C GLY A 46 5.35 5.87 24.21
N ASP A 47 4.27 5.99 24.96
CA ASP A 47 3.68 4.95 25.83
C ASP A 47 2.56 4.13 25.13
N ALA A 48 2.29 4.38 23.84
CA ALA A 48 1.24 3.70 23.10
C ALA A 48 1.44 2.18 23.03
N ASP A 49 0.34 1.44 23.06
CA ASP A 49 0.32 -0.02 22.88
C ASP A 49 -0.19 -0.45 21.49
N ALA A 50 -0.74 0.50 20.70
CA ALA A 50 -1.07 0.29 19.30
C ALA A 50 -0.51 1.43 18.43
N VAL A 51 0.03 1.08 17.26
CA VAL A 51 0.63 2.03 16.32
C VAL A 51 0.09 1.82 14.93
N LEU A 52 -0.21 2.90 14.23
CA LEU A 52 -0.50 2.91 12.79
C LEU A 52 0.58 3.69 12.05
N LEU A 53 0.95 3.20 10.88
CA LEU A 53 1.80 3.92 9.93
C LEU A 53 1.35 3.64 8.49
N SER A 54 1.75 4.52 7.58
CA SER A 54 1.58 4.34 6.15
C SER A 54 2.91 3.89 5.52
N TYR A 55 3.18 4.27 4.27
CA TYR A 55 4.37 3.86 3.52
C TYR A 55 5.53 4.88 3.58
N THR A 56 5.32 6.05 4.18
CA THR A 56 6.29 7.14 4.21
C THR A 56 7.28 7.05 5.36
N SER A 57 6.88 6.44 6.47
CA SER A 57 7.75 6.22 7.63
C SER A 57 8.21 4.77 7.76
N ARG A 58 9.22 4.57 8.59
CA ARG A 58 9.71 3.25 8.96
C ARG A 58 9.77 3.12 10.48
N ILE A 59 9.40 1.95 11.00
CA ILE A 59 9.58 1.61 12.41
C ILE A 59 10.73 0.61 12.49
N THR A 60 11.89 1.08 12.91
CA THR A 60 13.11 0.29 13.04
C THR A 60 13.15 -0.41 14.39
N ARG A 61 14.13 -1.33 14.54
CA ARG A 61 14.44 -1.95 15.82
C ARG A 61 14.77 -0.90 16.89
N GLU A 62 15.60 0.10 16.53
CA GLU A 62 16.04 1.16 17.43
C GLU A 62 14.87 2.00 17.97
N ALA A 63 13.88 2.27 17.12
CA ALA A 63 12.64 2.94 17.55
C ALA A 63 11.82 2.04 18.48
N LEU A 64 11.66 0.75 18.15
CA LEU A 64 10.89 -0.20 18.96
C LEU A 64 11.54 -0.50 20.32
N GLU A 65 12.87 -0.49 20.42
CA GLU A 65 13.59 -0.67 21.68
C GLU A 65 13.23 0.41 22.71
N LYS A 66 12.90 1.62 22.24
CA LYS A 66 12.46 2.74 23.08
C LYS A 66 10.98 2.70 23.45
N CYS A 67 10.20 1.82 22.82
CA CYS A 67 8.74 1.75 22.96
C CYS A 67 8.30 0.38 23.51
N PRO A 68 8.51 0.12 24.84
CA PRO A 68 8.30 -1.22 25.41
C PRO A 68 6.81 -1.66 25.44
N ASN A 69 5.87 -0.73 25.37
CA ASN A 69 4.45 -1.02 25.54
C ASN A 69 3.76 -1.49 24.27
N VAL A 70 4.38 -1.31 23.08
CA VAL A 70 3.80 -1.66 21.80
C VAL A 70 3.47 -3.14 21.73
N LYS A 71 2.21 -3.46 21.39
CA LYS A 71 1.65 -4.81 21.21
C LYS A 71 1.16 -5.05 19.80
N TYR A 72 0.79 -3.96 19.10
CA TYR A 72 0.19 -4.01 17.77
C TYR A 72 0.75 -2.91 16.87
N ILE A 73 1.03 -3.26 15.62
CA ILE A 73 1.38 -2.32 14.57
C ILE A 73 0.52 -2.61 13.34
N GLY A 74 -0.29 -1.64 12.93
CA GLY A 74 -1.10 -1.66 11.71
C GLY A 74 -0.41 -0.87 10.60
N MET A 75 0.05 -1.56 9.55
CA MET A 75 0.55 -0.93 8.34
C MET A 75 -0.65 -0.58 7.45
N CYS A 76 -0.98 0.70 7.33
CA CYS A 76 -2.00 1.23 6.41
C CYS A 76 -1.46 1.27 4.97
N CYS A 77 -0.67 0.28 4.61
CA CYS A 77 -0.06 0.05 3.31
C CYS A 77 0.17 -1.44 3.08
N SER A 78 0.70 -1.78 1.90
CA SER A 78 0.91 -3.18 1.51
C SER A 78 1.95 -3.88 2.39
N LEU A 79 1.62 -5.10 2.80
CA LEU A 79 2.54 -6.03 3.47
C LEU A 79 2.52 -7.37 2.73
N TYR A 80 3.51 -7.62 1.87
CA TYR A 80 3.64 -8.88 1.11
C TYR A 80 4.62 -9.86 1.75
N SER A 81 5.73 -9.36 2.29
CA SER A 81 6.74 -10.16 2.98
C SER A 81 7.42 -9.34 4.09
N PRO A 82 8.11 -9.99 5.04
CA PRO A 82 8.90 -9.27 6.05
C PRO A 82 9.95 -8.34 5.46
N GLU A 83 10.54 -8.70 4.31
CA GLU A 83 11.58 -7.93 3.64
C GLU A 83 11.05 -6.66 2.96
N SER A 84 9.77 -6.68 2.56
CA SER A 84 9.09 -5.53 1.93
C SER A 84 8.46 -4.58 2.95
N ALA A 85 8.43 -4.97 4.24
CA ALA A 85 7.81 -4.18 5.27
C ALA A 85 8.64 -2.93 5.62
N ASN A 86 7.96 -1.86 5.97
CA ASN A 86 8.56 -0.68 6.59
C ASN A 86 8.56 -0.74 8.14
N VAL A 87 8.38 -1.94 8.68
CA VAL A 87 8.52 -2.30 10.10
C VAL A 87 9.55 -3.41 10.21
N ASP A 88 10.40 -3.40 11.23
CA ASP A 88 11.26 -4.55 11.54
C ASP A 88 10.39 -5.70 12.08
N ILE A 89 9.87 -6.51 11.14
CA ILE A 89 8.99 -7.65 11.44
C ILE A 89 9.69 -8.69 12.30
N ARG A 90 10.99 -8.90 12.11
CA ARG A 90 11.75 -9.90 12.89
C ARG A 90 11.79 -9.51 14.35
N TYR A 91 12.20 -8.29 14.61
CA TYR A 91 12.25 -7.77 15.98
C TYR A 91 10.86 -7.64 16.60
N ALA A 92 9.86 -7.22 15.86
CA ALA A 92 8.49 -7.20 16.32
C ALA A 92 8.02 -8.60 16.78
N ASN A 93 8.30 -9.64 15.99
CA ASN A 93 7.97 -11.02 16.34
C ASN A 93 8.72 -11.51 17.58
N GLU A 94 10.02 -11.19 17.73
CA GLU A 94 10.82 -11.52 18.92
C GLU A 94 10.18 -10.94 20.19
N ARG A 95 9.55 -9.78 20.07
CA ARG A 95 8.86 -9.10 21.18
C ARG A 95 7.39 -9.50 21.35
N GLY A 96 6.86 -10.37 20.49
CA GLY A 96 5.44 -10.73 20.51
C GLY A 96 4.50 -9.62 20.03
N ILE A 97 5.01 -8.65 19.27
CA ILE A 97 4.22 -7.59 18.66
C ILE A 97 3.52 -8.13 17.42
N THR A 98 2.20 -7.99 17.36
CA THR A 98 1.42 -8.34 16.17
C THR A 98 1.55 -7.24 15.12
N VAL A 99 2.02 -7.59 13.92
CA VAL A 99 2.09 -6.66 12.78
C VAL A 99 1.13 -7.13 11.69
N THR A 100 0.26 -6.24 11.24
CA THR A 100 -0.66 -6.48 10.12
C THR A 100 -0.46 -5.44 9.04
N GLY A 101 -0.84 -5.78 7.82
CA GLY A 101 -0.84 -4.86 6.70
C GLY A 101 -1.95 -5.22 5.72
N ILE A 102 -2.08 -4.42 4.67
CA ILE A 102 -3.14 -4.56 3.68
C ILE A 102 -2.61 -5.34 2.47
N ARG A 103 -3.48 -6.17 1.89
CA ARG A 103 -3.23 -6.85 0.62
C ARG A 103 -4.44 -6.71 -0.29
N ASP A 104 -4.20 -6.85 -1.58
CA ASP A 104 -5.25 -6.95 -2.58
C ASP A 104 -6.26 -5.80 -2.52
N TYR A 105 -5.75 -4.57 -2.53
CA TYR A 105 -6.55 -3.36 -2.56
C TYR A 105 -6.14 -2.45 -3.71
N GLY A 106 -7.12 -1.80 -4.36
CA GLY A 106 -6.89 -0.86 -5.47
C GLY A 106 -6.44 -1.53 -6.77
N ASP A 107 -6.52 -2.86 -6.90
CA ASP A 107 -6.15 -3.59 -8.12
C ASP A 107 -7.04 -3.19 -9.29
N GLU A 108 -8.32 -2.99 -9.07
CA GLU A 108 -9.28 -2.50 -10.06
C GLU A 108 -8.87 -1.14 -10.62
N GLY A 109 -8.49 -0.20 -9.76
CA GLY A 109 -8.00 1.13 -10.16
C GLY A 109 -6.73 1.06 -11.00
N VAL A 110 -5.82 0.12 -10.70
CA VAL A 110 -4.63 -0.14 -11.52
C VAL A 110 -5.03 -0.63 -12.91
N VAL A 111 -5.99 -1.55 -13.00
CA VAL A 111 -6.50 -2.05 -14.30
C VAL A 111 -7.11 -0.91 -15.11
N GLU A 112 -7.99 -0.13 -14.50
CA GLU A 112 -8.65 1.03 -15.14
C GLU A 112 -7.62 2.03 -15.66
N TYR A 113 -6.60 2.34 -14.85
CA TYR A 113 -5.52 3.24 -15.25
C TYR A 113 -4.77 2.71 -16.47
N VAL A 114 -4.33 1.43 -16.45
CA VAL A 114 -3.58 0.82 -17.55
C VAL A 114 -4.41 0.80 -18.84
N ILE A 115 -5.67 0.38 -18.77
CA ILE A 115 -6.56 0.36 -19.94
C ILE A 115 -6.78 1.77 -20.50
N SER A 116 -7.04 2.75 -19.63
CA SER A 116 -7.28 4.13 -20.05
C SER A 116 -6.05 4.73 -20.72
N GLU A 117 -4.86 4.54 -20.16
CA GLU A 117 -3.62 5.04 -20.73
C GLU A 117 -3.26 4.33 -22.05
N LEU A 118 -3.49 3.01 -22.12
CA LEU A 118 -3.29 2.28 -23.37
C LEU A 118 -4.20 2.80 -24.49
N VAL A 119 -5.49 2.97 -24.21
CA VAL A 119 -6.44 3.54 -25.17
C VAL A 119 -6.02 4.95 -25.56
N ARG A 120 -5.63 5.79 -24.61
CA ARG A 120 -5.14 7.14 -24.86
C ARG A 120 -3.94 7.14 -25.80
N CYS A 121 -2.97 6.26 -25.56
CA CYS A 121 -1.78 6.12 -26.40
C CYS A 121 -2.09 5.62 -27.82
N LEU A 122 -2.98 4.61 -27.93
CA LEU A 122 -3.33 4.01 -29.22
C LEU A 122 -4.16 4.94 -30.10
N HIS A 123 -5.04 5.74 -29.52
CA HIS A 123 -5.93 6.64 -30.24
C HIS A 123 -5.41 8.08 -30.34
N GLY A 124 -4.38 8.44 -29.58
CA GLY A 124 -3.77 9.77 -29.58
C GLY A 124 -4.65 10.84 -28.94
N PHE A 125 -5.51 10.52 -27.97
CA PHE A 125 -6.34 11.51 -27.28
C PHE A 125 -5.49 12.59 -26.59
N GLY A 126 -5.55 13.84 -27.13
CA GLY A 126 -4.77 14.98 -26.64
C GLY A 126 -3.30 15.00 -27.06
N GLN A 127 -2.84 14.02 -27.82
CA GLN A 127 -1.48 13.90 -28.36
C GLN A 127 -1.53 13.14 -29.70
N GLU A 128 -0.39 13.05 -30.39
CA GLU A 128 -0.29 12.14 -31.53
C GLU A 128 -0.35 10.66 -31.05
N PRO A 129 -0.99 9.77 -31.81
CA PRO A 129 -0.91 8.34 -31.55
C PRO A 129 0.55 7.88 -31.56
N TRP A 130 0.89 6.93 -30.71
CA TRP A 130 2.26 6.45 -30.51
C TRP A 130 2.96 5.98 -31.82
N ASP A 131 2.20 5.64 -32.85
CA ASP A 131 2.68 5.08 -34.13
C ASP A 131 2.13 5.87 -35.34
N GLY A 132 1.78 7.14 -35.13
CA GLY A 132 1.30 8.05 -36.18
C GLY A 132 -0.12 7.80 -36.68
N MET A 133 -0.74 6.64 -36.38
CA MET A 133 -2.13 6.33 -36.70
C MET A 133 -2.86 5.68 -35.51
N ALA A 134 -4.14 5.99 -35.36
CA ALA A 134 -4.96 5.36 -34.34
C ALA A 134 -5.04 3.84 -34.58
N ARG A 135 -4.90 3.07 -33.52
CA ARG A 135 -5.01 1.59 -33.51
C ARG A 135 -6.02 1.12 -32.50
N GLU A 136 -6.59 -0.03 -32.75
CA GLU A 136 -7.46 -0.73 -31.81
C GLU A 136 -6.67 -1.65 -30.88
N ILE A 137 -7.24 -2.02 -29.76
CA ILE A 137 -6.68 -3.05 -28.87
C ILE A 137 -6.81 -4.43 -29.52
N THR A 138 -7.85 -4.67 -30.33
CA THR A 138 -8.05 -5.94 -31.04
C THR A 138 -6.85 -6.30 -31.89
N GLY A 139 -6.29 -7.48 -31.64
CA GLY A 139 -5.08 -7.97 -32.32
C GLY A 139 -3.76 -7.33 -31.88
N LEU A 140 -3.79 -6.43 -30.89
CA LEU A 140 -2.58 -5.87 -30.31
C LEU A 140 -1.80 -6.95 -29.56
N LYS A 141 -0.52 -7.05 -29.80
CA LYS A 141 0.37 -7.95 -29.05
C LYS A 141 0.85 -7.26 -27.78
N VAL A 142 0.49 -7.82 -26.64
CA VAL A 142 0.82 -7.25 -25.33
C VAL A 142 1.64 -8.23 -24.50
N GLY A 143 2.81 -7.79 -24.04
CA GLY A 143 3.64 -8.52 -23.09
C GLY A 143 3.42 -8.03 -21.67
N ILE A 144 3.15 -8.94 -20.74
CA ILE A 144 2.98 -8.64 -19.30
C ILE A 144 4.11 -9.30 -18.51
N VAL A 145 4.83 -8.50 -17.72
CA VAL A 145 5.85 -8.98 -16.80
C VAL A 145 5.29 -8.95 -15.38
N GLY A 146 5.09 -10.12 -14.79
CA GLY A 146 4.42 -10.28 -13.50
C GLY A 146 2.92 -10.56 -13.64
N LEU A 147 2.52 -11.82 -13.34
CA LEU A 147 1.13 -12.28 -13.41
C LEU A 147 0.55 -12.49 -12.00
N GLY A 148 0.79 -11.52 -11.11
CA GLY A 148 0.09 -11.43 -9.83
C GLY A 148 -1.37 -10.98 -10.01
N LYS A 149 -2.03 -10.54 -8.94
CA LYS A 149 -3.44 -10.14 -9.00
C LYS A 149 -3.69 -9.05 -10.05
N SER A 150 -3.03 -7.89 -9.93
CA SER A 150 -3.20 -6.78 -10.89
C SER A 150 -2.82 -7.18 -12.32
N GLY A 151 -1.68 -7.88 -12.50
CA GLY A 151 -1.23 -8.35 -13.82
C GLY A 151 -2.21 -9.34 -14.47
N GLY A 152 -2.78 -10.26 -13.67
CA GLY A 152 -3.82 -11.18 -14.11
C GLY A 152 -5.09 -10.46 -14.55
N MET A 153 -5.59 -9.52 -13.75
CA MET A 153 -6.76 -8.72 -14.08
C MET A 153 -6.55 -7.87 -15.36
N ILE A 154 -5.34 -7.30 -15.54
CA ILE A 154 -4.98 -6.57 -16.77
C ILE A 154 -4.98 -7.52 -17.97
N ALA A 155 -4.41 -8.73 -17.82
CA ALA A 155 -4.40 -9.73 -18.87
C ALA A 155 -5.81 -10.12 -19.30
N ASP A 156 -6.70 -10.38 -18.34
CA ASP A 156 -8.10 -10.74 -18.58
C ASP A 156 -8.84 -9.60 -19.29
N ALA A 157 -8.68 -8.37 -18.84
CA ALA A 157 -9.34 -7.20 -19.44
C ALA A 157 -8.86 -6.97 -20.88
N LEU A 158 -7.56 -7.03 -21.14
CA LEU A 158 -7.00 -6.87 -22.48
C LEU A 158 -7.37 -8.02 -23.41
N ASN A 159 -7.38 -9.25 -22.91
CA ASN A 159 -7.84 -10.41 -23.66
C ASN A 159 -9.32 -10.29 -24.04
N PHE A 160 -10.17 -9.82 -23.11
CA PHE A 160 -11.60 -9.53 -23.39
C PHE A 160 -11.75 -8.48 -24.51
N LEU A 161 -10.86 -7.48 -24.57
CA LEU A 161 -10.83 -6.47 -25.63
C LEU A 161 -10.16 -6.96 -26.93
N GLY A 162 -9.76 -8.24 -27.00
CA GLY A 162 -9.24 -8.88 -28.21
C GLY A 162 -7.72 -8.73 -28.42
N ALA A 163 -6.96 -8.35 -27.41
CA ALA A 163 -5.50 -8.35 -27.47
C ALA A 163 -4.95 -9.79 -27.45
N ASP A 164 -3.77 -9.98 -28.04
CA ASP A 164 -2.98 -11.21 -27.98
C ASP A 164 -1.96 -11.09 -26.83
N ILE A 165 -2.17 -11.86 -25.76
CA ILE A 165 -1.43 -11.70 -24.51
C ILE A 165 -0.32 -12.73 -24.40
N THR A 166 0.89 -12.24 -24.13
CA THR A 166 2.03 -13.05 -23.69
C THR A 166 2.50 -12.57 -22.33
N TYR A 167 2.86 -13.46 -21.43
CA TYR A 167 3.31 -13.05 -20.09
C TYR A 167 4.56 -13.79 -19.65
N TYR A 168 5.29 -13.15 -18.71
CA TYR A 168 6.36 -13.75 -17.95
C TYR A 168 6.03 -13.63 -16.46
N ALA A 169 5.99 -14.74 -15.76
CA ALA A 169 5.83 -14.82 -14.31
C ALA A 169 7.01 -15.64 -13.76
N PRO A 170 7.92 -15.04 -12.96
CA PRO A 170 9.03 -15.76 -12.31
C PRO A 170 8.54 -16.68 -11.19
#